data_74c3e3c9bfe796ae0edead18c3ab1f9c
#
_entry.id   74c3e3c9bfe796ae0edead18c3ab1f9c
#
_cell.length_a   1.000
_cell.length_b   1.000
_cell.length_c   1.000
_cell.angle_alpha   90.00
_cell.angle_beta   90.00
_cell.angle_gamma   90.00
#
_symmetry.space_group_name_H-M   'P 1'
#
loop_
_entity.id
_entity.type
_entity.pdbx_description
1 polymer ?
#
loop_
_entity_poly.entity_id
_entity_poly.type
_entity_poly.pdbx_seq_one_letter_code
_entity_poly.pdbx_strand_id
1 'polypeptide(L)'
;MNRDDVMIIFDTKGDFREKFYRRGDVVISNDEYAAGHDGLNFWNIFREIDTGAQRDESIVEIAKTLFYEQVQNSSQPFFPNAAKDLFSALLTYGIESGKLKDNFTLSRLISSASVKDMHTVLDALNLGGMKSYIADTSSPQTQGVLSELQQAAREIFLGNFRKKGTLSMRELVRSKSGRTIFIEYDLAVGNMLTPVYRLLFDMAVKEALSRSKTAGNVWFIADEFRLLPNLQHMGDAVNFGRSLGVKFMIGIQNIEQLYDSYGESEARSILSGFSTNIIFRLNDGKSREYVQSLFGKNRKKDTLSSGIASRGIIEEIHDANVIEDWNITRLKRGEAIIGLDGAEPFVFKFDKF
;
A
#
# COMPACT_ATOMS: atom_id res chain seq x y z
N MET A 1 -1.10 21.49 6.17
CA MET A 1 -2.12 20.54 6.64
C MET A 1 -3.07 21.29 7.57
N ASN A 2 -4.36 21.20 7.32
CA ASN A 2 -5.38 21.81 8.17
C ASN A 2 -5.61 20.97 9.43
N ARG A 3 -6.27 21.55 10.46
CA ARG A 3 -6.57 20.82 11.70
C ARG A 3 -7.48 19.60 11.49
N ASP A 4 -8.25 19.62 10.40
CA ASP A 4 -9.18 18.54 10.04
C ASP A 4 -8.60 17.53 9.05
N ASP A 5 -7.34 17.69 8.64
CA ASP A 5 -6.66 16.74 7.75
C ASP A 5 -6.01 15.60 8.54
N VAL A 6 -5.66 14.52 7.85
CA VAL A 6 -4.70 13.50 8.30
C VAL A 6 -3.75 13.18 7.14
N MET A 7 -2.50 12.93 7.47
CA MET A 7 -1.48 12.54 6.49
C MET A 7 -0.91 11.18 6.87
N ILE A 8 -0.90 10.26 5.94
CA ILE A 8 -0.30 8.94 6.08
C ILE A 8 0.95 8.92 5.20
N ILE A 9 2.11 8.72 5.81
CA ILE A 9 3.39 8.66 5.13
C ILE A 9 3.96 7.26 5.27
N PHE A 10 4.19 6.58 4.15
CA PHE A 10 4.95 5.35 4.10
C PHE A 10 6.42 5.70 3.97
N ASP A 11 7.14 5.59 5.08
CA ASP A 11 8.52 6.05 5.25
C ASP A 11 9.49 4.87 5.24
N THR A 12 10.28 4.74 4.19
CA THR A 12 11.18 3.59 3.99
C THR A 12 12.55 3.73 4.64
N LYS A 13 12.90 4.94 5.07
CA LYS A 13 14.22 5.25 5.61
C LYS A 13 14.19 6.01 6.93
N GLY A 14 13.00 6.40 7.40
CA GLY A 14 12.84 7.26 8.55
C GLY A 14 13.12 8.75 8.28
N ASP A 15 13.46 9.12 7.03
CA ASP A 15 13.83 10.49 6.66
C ASP A 15 12.66 11.47 6.84
N PHE A 16 11.45 11.04 6.53
CA PHE A 16 10.26 11.87 6.71
C PHE A 16 9.93 12.06 8.20
N ARG A 17 10.02 11.00 8.98
CA ARG A 17 9.82 11.12 10.42
C ARG A 17 10.86 12.02 11.05
N GLU A 18 12.13 11.83 10.76
CA GLU A 18 13.22 12.64 11.33
C GLU A 18 13.00 14.14 11.12
N LYS A 19 12.50 14.51 9.93
CA LYS A 19 12.32 15.94 9.57
C LYS A 19 10.98 16.53 9.95
N PHE A 20 9.90 15.74 9.93
CA PHE A 20 8.54 16.27 9.97
C PHE A 20 7.71 15.80 11.17
N TYR A 21 8.25 14.91 12.03
CA TYR A 21 7.54 14.47 13.22
C TYR A 21 7.24 15.65 14.17
N ARG A 22 6.00 15.68 14.66
CA ARG A 22 5.53 16.63 15.65
C ARG A 22 4.92 15.87 16.83
N ARG A 23 4.99 16.45 18.02
CA ARG A 23 4.33 15.88 19.19
C ARG A 23 2.84 15.66 18.92
N GLY A 24 2.36 14.43 19.09
CA GLY A 24 0.99 14.01 18.82
C GLY A 24 0.81 13.28 17.47
N ASP A 25 1.85 13.24 16.62
CA ASP A 25 1.87 12.37 15.45
C ASP A 25 2.05 10.91 15.88
N VAL A 26 1.65 9.99 15.02
CA VAL A 26 1.67 8.56 15.28
C VAL A 26 2.76 7.88 14.47
N VAL A 27 3.51 6.98 15.09
CA VAL A 27 4.51 6.15 14.42
C VAL A 27 4.11 4.69 14.55
N ILE A 28 3.98 4.00 13.41
CA ILE A 28 3.78 2.56 13.32
C ILE A 28 5.06 1.98 12.73
N SER A 29 5.85 1.32 13.57
CA SER A 29 7.15 0.79 13.22
C SER A 29 7.40 -0.54 13.92
N ASN A 30 8.23 -1.37 13.32
CA ASN A 30 8.77 -2.56 13.97
C ASN A 30 9.96 -2.26 14.89
N ASP A 31 10.54 -1.06 14.79
CA ASP A 31 11.61 -0.59 15.67
C ASP A 31 11.05 -0.24 17.07
N GLU A 32 11.62 -0.84 18.11
CA GLU A 32 11.24 -0.57 19.50
C GLU A 32 11.50 0.88 19.93
N TYR A 33 12.53 1.49 19.38
CA TYR A 33 12.88 2.89 19.69
C TYR A 33 12.05 3.92 18.93
N ALA A 34 11.51 3.54 17.78
CA ALA A 34 10.69 4.41 16.96
C ALA A 34 9.23 4.45 17.41
N ALA A 35 8.68 3.29 17.77
CA ALA A 35 7.30 3.17 18.23
C ALA A 35 7.23 3.46 19.73
N GLY A 36 6.78 4.64 20.13
CA GLY A 36 6.33 4.82 21.50
C GLY A 36 7.09 5.81 22.37
N HIS A 37 7.56 6.90 21.82
CA HIS A 37 8.04 8.02 22.67
C HIS A 37 6.94 8.63 23.55
N ASP A 38 5.64 8.41 23.20
CA ASP A 38 4.50 8.98 23.93
C ASP A 38 3.61 7.93 24.61
N GLY A 39 4.17 6.77 25.03
CA GLY A 39 3.40 5.72 25.72
C GLY A 39 2.78 4.73 24.75
N LEU A 40 3.58 3.81 24.34
CA LEU A 40 3.35 2.41 23.92
C LEU A 40 1.93 2.08 23.43
N ASN A 41 1.50 2.68 22.32
CA ASN A 41 0.32 2.20 21.64
C ASN A 41 0.71 1.50 20.36
N PHE A 42 0.53 0.17 20.31
CA PHE A 42 0.81 -0.65 19.15
C PHE A 42 -0.48 -0.93 18.37
N TRP A 43 -0.29 -1.21 17.10
CA TRP A 43 -1.38 -1.61 16.22
C TRP A 43 -2.08 -2.88 16.72
N ASN A 44 -3.41 -2.92 16.57
CA ASN A 44 -4.25 -4.03 16.99
C ASN A 44 -5.22 -4.42 15.86
N ILE A 45 -5.07 -5.63 15.33
CA ILE A 45 -5.88 -6.16 14.24
C ILE A 45 -7.38 -6.17 14.55
N PHE A 46 -7.78 -6.43 15.80
CA PHE A 46 -9.18 -6.43 16.20
C PHE A 46 -9.84 -5.06 16.14
N ARG A 47 -9.02 -3.98 16.18
CA ARG A 47 -9.50 -2.60 16.04
C ARG A 47 -9.73 -2.20 14.59
N GLU A 48 -9.23 -3.00 13.63
CA GLU A 48 -9.50 -2.79 12.20
C GLU A 48 -10.82 -3.44 11.75
N ILE A 49 -11.43 -4.27 12.58
CA ILE A 49 -12.67 -4.98 12.25
C ILE A 49 -13.88 -4.08 12.52
N ASP A 50 -14.76 -3.96 11.52
CA ASP A 50 -16.02 -3.23 11.66
C ASP A 50 -16.96 -3.86 12.68
N THR A 51 -17.92 -3.07 13.13
CA THR A 51 -19.01 -3.52 13.95
C THR A 51 -20.29 -3.68 13.13
N GLY A 52 -21.21 -4.51 13.62
CA GLY A 52 -22.52 -4.71 12.98
C GLY A 52 -22.44 -5.52 11.67
N ALA A 53 -23.21 -5.11 10.67
CA ALA A 53 -23.38 -5.87 9.42
C ALA A 53 -22.10 -6.01 8.57
N GLN A 54 -21.14 -5.09 8.72
CA GLN A 54 -19.89 -5.08 7.94
C GLN A 54 -18.76 -5.87 8.62
N ARG A 55 -19.00 -6.45 9.80
CA ARG A 55 -17.99 -7.19 10.57
C ARG A 55 -17.37 -8.33 9.77
N ASP A 56 -18.20 -9.18 9.24
CA ASP A 56 -17.75 -10.41 8.57
C ASP A 56 -17.03 -10.09 7.26
N GLU A 57 -17.49 -9.07 6.53
CA GLU A 57 -16.80 -8.57 5.34
C GLU A 57 -15.38 -8.07 5.69
N SER A 58 -15.24 -7.26 6.73
CA SER A 58 -13.92 -6.75 7.13
C SER A 58 -12.99 -7.85 7.64
N ILE A 59 -13.48 -8.89 8.31
CA ILE A 59 -12.69 -10.05 8.71
C ILE A 59 -12.14 -10.79 7.48
N VAL A 60 -13.01 -11.08 6.51
CA VAL A 60 -12.62 -11.76 5.27
C VAL A 60 -11.58 -10.96 4.50
N GLU A 61 -11.77 -9.65 4.40
CA GLU A 61 -10.85 -8.75 3.70
C GLU A 61 -9.47 -8.69 4.38
N ILE A 62 -9.43 -8.55 5.71
CA ILE A 62 -8.19 -8.58 6.48
C ILE A 62 -7.44 -9.89 6.23
N ALA A 63 -8.13 -11.02 6.35
CA ALA A 63 -7.51 -12.32 6.12
C ALA A 63 -7.04 -12.49 4.66
N LYS A 64 -7.84 -12.05 3.68
CA LYS A 64 -7.47 -12.08 2.26
C LYS A 64 -6.21 -11.24 1.99
N THR A 65 -6.10 -10.07 2.58
CA THR A 65 -4.92 -9.20 2.41
C THR A 65 -3.68 -9.80 3.02
N LEU A 66 -3.79 -10.36 4.24
CA LEU A 66 -2.65 -10.94 4.95
C LEU A 66 -2.13 -12.26 4.33
N PHE A 67 -3.01 -13.06 3.73
CA PHE A 67 -2.66 -14.34 3.11
C PHE A 67 -2.50 -14.25 1.58
N TYR A 68 -2.54 -13.06 1.01
CA TYR A 68 -2.54 -12.88 -0.45
C TYR A 68 -1.34 -13.57 -1.12
N GLU A 69 -0.14 -13.35 -0.63
CA GLU A 69 1.08 -13.87 -1.26
C GLU A 69 1.20 -15.38 -1.10
N GLN A 70 0.84 -15.91 0.06
CA GLN A 70 0.83 -17.35 0.31
C GLN A 70 -0.14 -18.06 -0.64
N VAL A 71 -1.32 -17.47 -0.88
CA VAL A 71 -2.31 -18.04 -1.81
C VAL A 71 -1.85 -17.94 -3.25
N GLN A 72 -1.32 -16.78 -3.68
CA GLN A 72 -0.92 -16.55 -5.08
C GLN A 72 0.32 -17.36 -5.48
N ASN A 73 1.29 -17.49 -4.59
CA ASN A 73 2.57 -18.14 -4.89
C ASN A 73 2.57 -19.65 -4.59
N SER A 74 1.49 -20.20 -4.05
CA SER A 74 1.41 -21.63 -3.71
C SER A 74 1.10 -22.49 -4.93
N SER A 75 1.88 -23.55 -5.11
CA SER A 75 1.56 -24.63 -6.06
C SER A 75 0.35 -25.47 -5.61
N GLN A 76 -0.02 -25.40 -4.32
CA GLN A 76 -1.16 -26.09 -3.72
C GLN A 76 -2.03 -25.10 -2.93
N PRO A 77 -2.83 -24.26 -3.60
CA PRO A 77 -3.58 -23.17 -2.97
C PRO A 77 -4.60 -23.60 -1.90
N PHE A 78 -4.90 -24.87 -1.82
CA PHE A 78 -5.78 -25.42 -0.77
C PHE A 78 -5.25 -25.10 0.64
N PHE A 79 -3.96 -25.30 0.90
CA PHE A 79 -3.39 -25.13 2.24
C PHE A 79 -3.45 -23.68 2.72
N PRO A 80 -2.93 -22.69 1.99
CA PRO A 80 -3.02 -21.31 2.45
C PRO A 80 -4.47 -20.77 2.44
N ASN A 81 -5.37 -21.26 1.58
CA ASN A 81 -6.79 -20.90 1.66
C ASN A 81 -7.45 -21.45 2.93
N ALA A 82 -7.22 -22.71 3.26
CA ALA A 82 -7.73 -23.29 4.50
C ALA A 82 -7.17 -22.59 5.73
N ALA A 83 -5.87 -22.25 5.74
CA ALA A 83 -5.24 -21.48 6.80
C ALA A 83 -5.85 -20.08 6.95
N LYS A 84 -6.09 -19.38 5.83
CA LYS A 84 -6.78 -18.08 5.79
C LYS A 84 -8.20 -18.17 6.39
N ASP A 85 -8.95 -19.21 6.05
CA ASP A 85 -10.31 -19.39 6.56
C ASP A 85 -10.30 -19.67 8.07
N LEU A 86 -9.34 -20.49 8.56
CA LEU A 86 -9.13 -20.71 10.00
C LEU A 86 -8.69 -19.42 10.71
N PHE A 87 -7.87 -18.58 10.09
CA PHE A 87 -7.49 -17.28 10.62
C PHE A 87 -8.71 -16.36 10.77
N SER A 88 -9.59 -16.33 9.76
CA SER A 88 -10.86 -15.59 9.80
C SER A 88 -11.75 -16.09 10.96
N ALA A 89 -11.86 -17.41 11.14
CA ALA A 89 -12.61 -17.99 12.26
C ALA A 89 -12.02 -17.59 13.61
N LEU A 90 -10.69 -17.50 13.76
CA LEU A 90 -10.05 -17.04 14.98
C LEU A 90 -10.32 -15.56 15.28
N LEU A 91 -10.35 -14.70 14.28
CA LEU A 91 -10.75 -13.30 14.44
C LEU A 91 -12.21 -13.18 14.90
N THR A 92 -13.12 -13.92 14.26
CA THR A 92 -14.53 -13.98 14.65
C THR A 92 -14.69 -14.47 16.08
N TYR A 93 -14.01 -15.57 16.44
CA TYR A 93 -14.03 -16.12 17.80
C TYR A 93 -13.52 -15.12 18.85
N GLY A 94 -12.46 -14.39 18.50
CA GLY A 94 -11.90 -13.36 19.38
C GLY A 94 -12.92 -12.29 19.75
N ILE A 95 -13.66 -11.82 18.76
CA ILE A 95 -14.69 -10.80 18.92
C ILE A 95 -15.88 -11.35 19.71
N GLU A 96 -16.43 -12.49 19.31
CA GLU A 96 -17.64 -13.06 19.92
C GLU A 96 -17.43 -13.54 21.36
N SER A 97 -16.30 -14.19 21.62
CA SER A 97 -15.97 -14.69 22.96
C SER A 97 -15.41 -13.62 23.89
N GLY A 98 -14.88 -12.52 23.35
CA GLY A 98 -14.11 -11.51 24.07
C GLY A 98 -12.79 -12.01 24.69
N LYS A 99 -12.35 -13.22 24.30
CA LYS A 99 -11.13 -13.85 24.85
C LYS A 99 -9.85 -13.40 24.14
N LEU A 100 -9.93 -13.09 22.83
CA LEU A 100 -8.83 -12.56 22.06
C LEU A 100 -9.10 -11.07 21.81
N LYS A 101 -8.24 -10.21 22.34
CA LYS A 101 -8.46 -8.74 22.31
C LYS A 101 -7.34 -7.98 21.62
N ASP A 102 -6.22 -8.65 21.35
CA ASP A 102 -5.01 -8.03 20.81
C ASP A 102 -4.16 -9.04 20.04
N ASN A 103 -3.18 -8.52 19.32
CA ASN A 103 -2.26 -9.30 18.50
C ASN A 103 -1.46 -10.33 19.31
N PHE A 104 -1.10 -9.99 20.55
CA PHE A 104 -0.34 -10.91 21.42
C PHE A 104 -1.15 -12.14 21.77
N THR A 105 -2.41 -11.97 22.17
CA THR A 105 -3.28 -13.09 22.54
C THR A 105 -3.61 -13.96 21.34
N LEU A 106 -3.85 -13.36 20.17
CA LEU A 106 -4.10 -14.07 18.92
C LEU A 106 -2.87 -14.86 18.46
N SER A 107 -1.69 -14.22 18.36
CA SER A 107 -0.46 -14.89 17.94
C SER A 107 -0.08 -16.04 18.86
N ARG A 108 -0.28 -15.88 20.18
CA ARG A 108 -0.02 -16.91 21.16
C ARG A 108 -0.95 -18.12 20.98
N LEU A 109 -2.24 -17.88 20.76
CA LEU A 109 -3.18 -18.96 20.49
C LEU A 109 -2.76 -19.74 19.23
N ILE A 110 -2.50 -19.06 18.11
CA ILE A 110 -2.12 -19.72 16.85
C ILE A 110 -0.83 -20.54 17.04
N SER A 111 0.18 -20.00 17.72
CA SER A 111 1.47 -20.67 17.91
C SER A 111 1.36 -21.95 18.74
N SER A 112 0.39 -22.07 19.63
CA SER A 112 0.18 -23.22 20.50
C SER A 112 -1.05 -24.07 20.14
N ALA A 113 -1.80 -23.70 19.08
CA ALA A 113 -3.06 -24.33 18.75
C ALA A 113 -2.87 -25.79 18.35
N SER A 114 -3.57 -26.67 19.04
CA SER A 114 -3.80 -28.05 18.63
C SER A 114 -5.04 -28.18 17.74
N VAL A 115 -5.18 -29.30 17.05
CA VAL A 115 -6.41 -29.63 16.31
C VAL A 115 -7.65 -29.54 17.22
N LYS A 116 -7.53 -30.01 18.47
CA LYS A 116 -8.61 -29.96 19.44
C LYS A 116 -9.02 -28.54 19.80
N ASP A 117 -8.05 -27.63 19.94
CA ASP A 117 -8.33 -26.22 20.23
C ASP A 117 -9.06 -25.55 19.06
N MET A 118 -8.60 -25.85 17.83
CA MET A 118 -9.24 -25.34 16.61
C MET A 118 -10.67 -25.90 16.45
N HIS A 119 -10.90 -27.18 16.72
CA HIS A 119 -12.24 -27.75 16.71
C HIS A 119 -13.15 -27.07 17.73
N THR A 120 -12.63 -26.75 18.92
CA THR A 120 -13.39 -26.03 19.97
C THR A 120 -13.80 -24.63 19.47
N VAL A 121 -12.91 -23.92 18.79
CA VAL A 121 -13.20 -22.61 18.18
C VAL A 121 -14.28 -22.75 17.11
N LEU A 122 -14.14 -23.72 16.19
CA LEU A 122 -15.10 -23.94 15.11
C LEU A 122 -16.48 -24.36 15.61
N ASP A 123 -16.54 -25.17 16.69
CA ASP A 123 -17.81 -25.55 17.32
C ASP A 123 -18.51 -24.34 17.97
N ALA A 124 -17.75 -23.49 18.67
CA ALA A 124 -18.28 -22.29 19.29
C ALA A 124 -18.90 -21.30 18.27
N LEU A 125 -18.41 -21.34 17.03
CA LEU A 125 -18.88 -20.49 15.92
C LEU A 125 -19.92 -21.19 15.01
N ASN A 126 -20.30 -22.44 15.27
CA ASN A 126 -21.12 -23.26 14.40
C ASN A 126 -20.52 -23.44 12.98
N LEU A 127 -19.19 -23.43 12.85
CA LEU A 127 -18.46 -23.61 11.60
C LEU A 127 -17.97 -25.06 11.40
N GLY A 128 -18.82 -26.04 11.71
CA GLY A 128 -18.47 -27.47 11.67
C GLY A 128 -17.96 -27.97 10.32
N GLY A 129 -18.36 -27.36 9.21
CA GLY A 129 -17.85 -27.69 7.87
C GLY A 129 -16.35 -27.46 7.71
N MET A 130 -15.76 -26.48 8.38
CA MET A 130 -14.32 -26.18 8.33
C MET A 130 -13.47 -27.23 9.08
N LYS A 131 -14.07 -28.08 9.90
CA LYS A 131 -13.35 -29.20 10.55
C LYS A 131 -12.78 -30.18 9.54
N SER A 132 -13.34 -30.26 8.34
CA SER A 132 -12.81 -31.10 7.25
C SER A 132 -11.39 -30.69 6.82
N TYR A 133 -10.98 -29.45 7.03
CA TYR A 133 -9.62 -28.99 6.75
C TYR A 133 -8.58 -29.62 7.69
N ILE A 134 -9.00 -29.93 8.92
CA ILE A 134 -8.15 -30.39 10.04
C ILE A 134 -8.80 -31.58 10.77
N ALA A 135 -9.34 -32.56 10.02
CA ALA A 135 -10.15 -33.64 10.58
C ALA A 135 -9.35 -34.61 11.45
N ASP A 136 -8.13 -34.95 11.06
CA ASP A 136 -7.29 -35.94 11.73
C ASP A 136 -5.90 -35.36 12.01
N THR A 137 -5.48 -35.44 13.28
CA THR A 137 -4.17 -34.94 13.76
C THR A 137 -2.98 -35.60 13.08
N SER A 138 -3.10 -36.84 12.63
CA SER A 138 -2.05 -37.57 11.93
C SER A 138 -2.00 -37.33 10.42
N SER A 139 -3.03 -36.69 9.88
CA SER A 139 -3.14 -36.44 8.44
C SER A 139 -2.11 -35.41 7.96
N PRO A 140 -1.37 -35.70 6.87
CA PRO A 140 -0.52 -34.71 6.21
C PRO A 140 -1.24 -33.42 5.84
N GLN A 141 -2.53 -33.52 5.45
CA GLN A 141 -3.37 -32.36 5.16
C GLN A 141 -3.51 -31.44 6.38
N THR A 142 -3.89 -32.00 7.51
CA THR A 142 -4.04 -31.25 8.77
C THR A 142 -2.73 -30.58 9.18
N GLN A 143 -1.60 -31.32 9.11
CA GLN A 143 -0.28 -30.79 9.40
C GLN A 143 0.07 -29.62 8.46
N GLY A 144 -0.20 -29.76 7.16
CA GLY A 144 0.01 -28.71 6.17
C GLY A 144 -0.78 -27.45 6.47
N VAL A 145 -2.09 -27.56 6.71
CA VAL A 145 -2.95 -26.40 7.01
C VAL A 145 -2.52 -25.67 8.28
N LEU A 146 -2.21 -26.40 9.36
CA LEU A 146 -1.75 -25.79 10.61
C LEU A 146 -0.37 -25.17 10.47
N SER A 147 0.53 -25.78 9.69
CA SER A 147 1.86 -25.21 9.43
C SER A 147 1.76 -23.89 8.67
N GLU A 148 0.91 -23.79 7.65
CA GLU A 148 0.64 -22.55 6.92
C GLU A 148 0.09 -21.46 7.85
N LEU A 149 -0.90 -21.78 8.68
CA LEU A 149 -1.48 -20.85 9.62
C LEU A 149 -0.43 -20.33 10.63
N GLN A 150 0.39 -21.22 11.17
CA GLN A 150 1.42 -20.87 12.12
C GLN A 150 2.56 -20.07 11.48
N GLN A 151 2.93 -20.40 10.24
CA GLN A 151 3.93 -19.64 9.49
C GLN A 151 3.44 -18.22 9.23
N ALA A 152 2.25 -18.06 8.67
CA ALA A 152 1.66 -16.74 8.43
C ALA A 152 1.58 -15.91 9.72
N ALA A 153 1.16 -16.52 10.83
CA ALA A 153 1.10 -15.80 12.11
C ALA A 153 2.48 -15.36 12.62
N ARG A 154 3.54 -16.15 12.39
CA ARG A 154 4.92 -15.74 12.77
C ARG A 154 5.41 -14.55 11.94
N GLU A 155 5.03 -14.47 10.67
CA GLU A 155 5.39 -13.39 9.75
C GLU A 155 4.57 -12.11 10.04
N ILE A 156 3.25 -12.24 10.25
CA ILE A 156 2.35 -11.13 10.55
C ILE A 156 2.65 -10.51 11.91
N PHE A 157 2.81 -11.34 12.94
CA PHE A 157 3.01 -10.88 14.31
C PHE A 157 4.50 -10.88 14.71
N LEU A 158 5.30 -10.13 13.96
CA LEU A 158 6.73 -9.95 14.21
C LEU A 158 6.97 -8.66 15.02
N GLY A 159 7.89 -8.71 15.99
CA GLY A 159 8.34 -7.54 16.74
C GLY A 159 7.19 -6.75 17.39
N ASN A 160 7.10 -5.48 17.06
CA ASN A 160 6.07 -4.58 17.59
C ASN A 160 4.64 -4.94 17.15
N PHE A 161 4.48 -5.56 15.99
CA PHE A 161 3.17 -6.03 15.52
C PHE A 161 2.60 -7.20 16.33
N ARG A 162 3.40 -7.83 17.17
CA ARG A 162 2.96 -8.85 18.12
C ARG A 162 2.51 -8.27 19.46
N LYS A 163 2.88 -7.05 19.78
CA LYS A 163 2.62 -6.45 21.11
C LYS A 163 1.14 -6.16 21.32
N LYS A 164 0.77 -6.03 22.58
CA LYS A 164 -0.58 -5.56 22.97
C LYS A 164 -0.70 -4.09 22.61
N GLY A 165 -1.79 -3.72 21.97
CA GLY A 165 -2.03 -2.35 21.56
C GLY A 165 -3.52 -2.04 21.38
N THR A 166 -3.80 -0.77 21.13
CA THR A 166 -5.17 -0.27 20.89
C THR A 166 -5.24 0.60 19.63
N LEU A 167 -4.13 0.73 18.88
CA LEU A 167 -4.06 1.59 17.71
C LEU A 167 -4.76 0.94 16.51
N SER A 168 -5.57 1.73 15.81
CA SER A 168 -6.24 1.36 14.57
C SER A 168 -6.00 2.41 13.50
N MET A 169 -5.62 1.98 12.30
CA MET A 169 -5.51 2.86 11.13
C MET A 169 -6.85 3.49 10.78
N ARG A 170 -7.91 2.72 10.83
CA ARG A 170 -9.26 3.21 10.52
C ARG A 170 -9.70 4.30 11.49
N GLU A 171 -9.52 4.10 12.79
CA GLU A 171 -9.84 5.12 13.81
C GLU A 171 -8.99 6.39 13.62
N LEU A 172 -7.71 6.25 13.27
CA LEU A 172 -6.83 7.37 13.00
C LEU A 172 -7.28 8.18 11.78
N VAL A 173 -7.64 7.51 10.67
CA VAL A 173 -8.17 8.16 9.47
C VAL A 173 -9.51 8.82 9.75
N ARG A 174 -10.38 8.16 10.50
CA ARG A 174 -11.72 8.67 10.87
C ARG A 174 -11.63 9.91 11.76
N SER A 175 -10.72 9.90 12.72
CA SER A 175 -10.52 11.02 13.66
C SER A 175 -9.78 12.21 13.05
N LYS A 176 -8.94 12.00 12.04
CA LYS A 176 -8.08 12.97 11.36
C LYS A 176 -7.21 13.79 12.33
N SER A 177 -7.69 14.88 12.86
CA SER A 177 -7.10 15.68 13.98
C SER A 177 -5.80 16.42 13.63
N GLY A 178 -5.53 16.72 12.37
CA GLY A 178 -4.34 17.47 11.94
C GLY A 178 -3.02 16.75 12.19
N ARG A 179 -3.02 15.42 12.33
CA ARG A 179 -1.83 14.61 12.66
C ARG A 179 -1.23 13.92 11.44
N THR A 180 0.02 13.57 11.57
CA THR A 180 0.72 12.71 10.62
C THR A 180 0.87 11.30 11.21
N ILE A 181 0.69 10.29 10.37
CA ILE A 181 0.88 8.88 10.68
C ILE A 181 2.07 8.41 9.85
N PHE A 182 3.17 8.08 10.48
CA PHE A 182 4.34 7.49 9.83
C PHE A 182 4.25 5.98 9.93
N ILE A 183 4.16 5.31 8.78
CA ILE A 183 4.30 3.86 8.66
C ILE A 183 5.74 3.61 8.22
N GLU A 184 6.59 3.22 9.15
CA GLU A 184 8.00 2.98 8.87
C GLU A 184 8.22 1.56 8.38
N TYR A 185 8.80 1.46 7.18
CA TYR A 185 9.19 0.20 6.58
C TYR A 185 10.62 -0.15 7.00
N ASP A 186 10.76 -1.27 7.71
CA ASP A 186 12.08 -1.77 8.09
C ASP A 186 12.71 -2.53 6.92
N LEU A 187 13.77 -1.98 6.33
CA LEU A 187 14.46 -2.59 5.19
C LEU A 187 15.07 -3.97 5.49
N ALA A 188 15.38 -4.27 6.76
CA ALA A 188 15.98 -5.55 7.14
C ALA A 188 14.97 -6.70 7.16
N VAL A 189 13.73 -6.44 7.57
CA VAL A 189 12.66 -7.44 7.71
C VAL A 189 11.40 -7.09 6.91
N GLY A 190 11.42 -6.01 6.18
CA GLY A 190 10.26 -5.43 5.53
C GLY A 190 9.56 -6.38 4.56
N ASN A 191 10.31 -7.19 3.81
CA ASN A 191 9.72 -8.19 2.91
C ASN A 191 8.81 -9.18 3.65
N MET A 192 9.14 -9.57 4.87
CA MET A 192 8.31 -10.45 5.70
C MET A 192 7.06 -9.73 6.20
N LEU A 193 7.17 -8.42 6.46
CA LEU A 193 6.09 -7.58 6.99
C LEU A 193 5.25 -6.91 5.89
N THR A 194 5.59 -7.11 4.61
CA THR A 194 4.81 -6.54 3.48
C THR A 194 3.30 -6.78 3.60
N PRO A 195 2.80 -7.97 3.99
CA PRO A 195 1.36 -8.18 4.18
C PRO A 195 0.75 -7.25 5.23
N VAL A 196 1.48 -6.95 6.31
CA VAL A 196 1.02 -6.05 7.38
C VAL A 196 1.03 -4.61 6.91
N TYR A 197 2.12 -4.15 6.29
CA TYR A 197 2.21 -2.78 5.75
C TYR A 197 1.14 -2.52 4.70
N ARG A 198 0.92 -3.50 3.80
CA ARG A 198 -0.16 -3.46 2.82
C ARG A 198 -1.52 -3.34 3.48
N LEU A 199 -1.80 -4.18 4.49
CA LEU A 199 -3.06 -4.12 5.24
C LEU A 199 -3.28 -2.75 5.88
N LEU A 200 -2.28 -2.22 6.58
CA LEU A 200 -2.37 -0.92 7.24
C LEU A 200 -2.70 0.20 6.25
N PHE A 201 -1.98 0.23 5.13
CA PHE A 201 -2.18 1.26 4.12
C PHE A 201 -3.53 1.11 3.42
N ASP A 202 -3.91 -0.11 3.05
CA ASP A 202 -5.16 -0.40 2.36
C ASP A 202 -6.39 -0.13 3.22
N MET A 203 -6.33 -0.46 4.54
CA MET A 203 -7.38 -0.10 5.50
C MET A 203 -7.55 1.41 5.65
N ALA A 204 -6.44 2.15 5.63
CA ALA A 204 -6.48 3.61 5.63
C ALA A 204 -7.13 4.16 4.35
N VAL A 205 -6.80 3.59 3.19
CA VAL A 205 -7.40 3.96 1.91
C VAL A 205 -8.90 3.66 1.89
N LYS A 206 -9.28 2.45 2.30
CA LYS A 206 -10.70 2.05 2.40
C LYS A 206 -11.50 3.01 3.30
N GLU A 207 -10.97 3.31 4.48
CA GLU A 207 -11.64 4.23 5.41
C GLU A 207 -11.77 5.65 4.84
N ALA A 208 -10.75 6.12 4.10
CA ALA A 208 -10.79 7.41 3.43
C ALA A 208 -11.85 7.48 2.33
N LEU A 209 -12.20 6.35 1.72
CA LEU A 209 -13.27 6.23 0.72
C LEU A 209 -14.66 6.09 1.35
N SER A 210 -14.75 5.91 2.67
CA SER A 210 -16.04 5.76 3.33
C SER A 210 -16.91 7.00 3.13
N ARG A 211 -18.22 6.79 2.97
CA ARG A 211 -19.19 7.86 2.71
C ARG A 211 -19.47 8.78 3.90
N SER A 212 -18.85 8.53 5.05
CA SER A 212 -18.97 9.43 6.20
C SER A 212 -18.24 10.74 5.89
N LYS A 213 -18.99 11.76 5.53
CA LYS A 213 -18.49 13.10 5.22
C LYS A 213 -17.95 13.76 6.50
N THR A 214 -16.78 13.42 6.91
CA THR A 214 -16.03 14.22 7.89
C THR A 214 -15.26 15.32 7.17
N ALA A 215 -15.18 16.50 7.76
CA ALA A 215 -14.39 17.61 7.22
C ALA A 215 -12.92 17.21 7.07
N GLY A 216 -12.21 17.86 6.14
CA GLY A 216 -10.77 17.67 5.92
C GLY A 216 -10.41 16.57 4.92
N ASN A 217 -9.14 16.55 4.57
CA ASN A 217 -8.58 15.65 3.57
C ASN A 217 -7.78 14.52 4.22
N VAL A 218 -7.64 13.42 3.48
CA VAL A 218 -6.73 12.32 3.78
C VAL A 218 -5.62 12.32 2.74
N TRP A 219 -4.38 12.55 3.18
CA TRP A 219 -3.21 12.58 2.33
C TRP A 219 -2.44 11.27 2.46
N PHE A 220 -2.13 10.65 1.35
CA PHE A 220 -1.29 9.47 1.27
C PHE A 220 0.01 9.81 0.56
N ILE A 221 1.13 9.59 1.21
CA ILE A 221 2.47 9.80 0.65
C ILE A 221 3.23 8.49 0.73
N ALA A 222 3.67 7.98 -0.42
CA ALA A 222 4.49 6.79 -0.52
C ALA A 222 5.63 7.03 -1.52
N ASP A 223 6.82 7.36 -1.01
CA ASP A 223 8.00 7.67 -1.82
C ASP A 223 8.53 6.43 -2.58
N GLU A 224 8.36 5.24 -2.04
CA GLU A 224 8.72 3.98 -2.66
C GLU A 224 7.46 3.09 -2.79
N PHE A 225 6.58 3.46 -3.73
CA PHE A 225 5.27 2.81 -3.85
C PHE A 225 5.33 1.32 -4.23
N ARG A 226 6.42 0.87 -4.88
CA ARG A 226 6.63 -0.57 -5.19
C ARG A 226 6.64 -1.48 -3.96
N LEU A 227 6.92 -0.95 -2.76
CA LEU A 227 6.91 -1.71 -1.51
C LEU A 227 5.51 -1.91 -0.92
N LEU A 228 4.49 -1.37 -1.58
CA LEU A 228 3.07 -1.56 -1.27
C LEU A 228 2.35 -2.24 -2.45
N PRO A 229 2.72 -3.48 -2.81
CA PRO A 229 2.14 -4.15 -3.97
C PRO A 229 0.68 -4.55 -3.71
N ASN A 230 -0.14 -4.57 -4.75
CA ASN A 230 -1.50 -5.14 -4.74
C ASN A 230 -2.43 -4.55 -3.66
N LEU A 231 -2.42 -3.22 -3.47
CA LEU A 231 -3.43 -2.54 -2.68
C LEU A 231 -4.81 -2.68 -3.35
N GLN A 232 -5.78 -3.23 -2.62
CA GLN A 232 -7.09 -3.59 -3.21
C GLN A 232 -7.94 -2.36 -3.56
N HIS A 233 -7.78 -1.26 -2.80
CA HIS A 233 -8.60 -0.05 -2.96
C HIS A 233 -7.89 1.08 -3.70
N MET A 234 -6.68 0.85 -4.21
CA MET A 234 -5.87 1.92 -4.82
C MET A 234 -6.50 2.49 -6.09
N GLY A 235 -6.97 1.62 -6.99
CA GLY A 235 -7.63 2.02 -8.23
C GLY A 235 -8.85 2.90 -7.98
N ASP A 236 -9.74 2.46 -7.10
CA ASP A 236 -10.93 3.24 -6.72
C ASP A 236 -10.57 4.56 -6.05
N ALA A 237 -9.55 4.55 -5.18
CA ALA A 237 -9.16 5.73 -4.43
C ALA A 237 -8.57 6.82 -5.32
N VAL A 238 -7.74 6.45 -6.29
CA VAL A 238 -7.16 7.42 -7.24
C VAL A 238 -8.21 7.96 -8.20
N ASN A 239 -9.12 7.09 -8.69
CA ASN A 239 -10.11 7.48 -9.69
C ASN A 239 -11.32 8.22 -9.08
N PHE A 240 -11.75 7.87 -7.87
CA PHE A 240 -12.99 8.41 -7.28
C PHE A 240 -12.76 9.19 -5.97
N GLY A 241 -11.62 9.03 -5.33
CA GLY A 241 -11.34 9.58 -3.99
C GLY A 241 -11.26 11.10 -3.93
N ARG A 242 -11.01 11.79 -5.08
CA ARG A 242 -10.90 13.25 -5.12
C ARG A 242 -12.11 13.96 -4.50
N SER A 243 -13.32 13.51 -4.83
CA SER A 243 -14.56 14.08 -4.30
C SER A 243 -14.78 13.82 -2.81
N LEU A 244 -14.08 12.83 -2.26
CA LEU A 244 -14.09 12.44 -0.84
C LEU A 244 -12.94 13.07 -0.05
N GLY A 245 -12.12 13.90 -0.68
CA GLY A 245 -10.96 14.54 -0.06
C GLY A 245 -9.71 13.66 0.04
N VAL A 246 -9.68 12.54 -0.69
CA VAL A 246 -8.49 11.68 -0.77
C VAL A 246 -7.47 12.26 -1.74
N LYS A 247 -6.22 12.29 -1.33
CA LYS A 247 -5.10 12.82 -2.12
C LYS A 247 -3.90 11.90 -2.02
N PHE A 248 -3.27 11.64 -3.16
CA PHE A 248 -2.09 10.78 -3.25
C PHE A 248 -0.88 11.52 -3.78
N MET A 249 0.28 11.19 -3.24
CA MET A 249 1.60 11.46 -3.77
C MET A 249 2.39 10.16 -3.73
N ILE A 250 2.72 9.61 -4.89
CA ILE A 250 3.49 8.35 -4.98
C ILE A 250 4.79 8.57 -5.75
N GLY A 251 5.86 7.96 -5.27
CA GLY A 251 7.14 7.87 -5.95
C GLY A 251 7.32 6.49 -6.57
N ILE A 252 7.73 6.47 -7.84
CA ILE A 252 8.10 5.24 -8.57
C ILE A 252 9.43 5.46 -9.26
N GLN A 253 10.31 4.47 -9.22
CA GLN A 253 11.62 4.54 -9.86
C GLN A 253 11.58 4.02 -11.29
N ASN A 254 10.73 3.03 -11.55
CA ASN A 254 10.58 2.34 -12.83
C ASN A 254 9.12 1.94 -13.02
N ILE A 255 8.58 2.21 -14.21
CA ILE A 255 7.19 1.89 -14.53
C ILE A 255 6.92 0.38 -14.58
N GLU A 256 7.91 -0.42 -14.98
CA GLU A 256 7.78 -1.89 -15.06
C GLU A 256 7.52 -2.50 -13.67
N GLN A 257 8.12 -1.95 -12.61
CA GLN A 257 7.86 -2.41 -11.23
C GLN A 257 6.39 -2.23 -10.83
N LEU A 258 5.74 -1.19 -11.34
CA LEU A 258 4.31 -1.01 -11.10
C LEU A 258 3.48 -2.01 -11.91
N TYR A 259 3.88 -2.28 -13.16
CA TYR A 259 3.24 -3.30 -14.00
C TYR A 259 3.37 -4.70 -13.41
N ASP A 260 4.53 -5.03 -12.85
CA ASP A 260 4.76 -6.31 -12.17
C ASP A 260 3.88 -6.46 -10.92
N SER A 261 3.68 -5.38 -10.18
CA SER A 261 2.93 -5.39 -8.92
C SER A 261 1.41 -5.41 -9.10
N TYR A 262 0.89 -4.72 -10.12
CA TYR A 262 -0.56 -4.53 -10.31
C TYR A 262 -1.09 -5.15 -11.60
N GLY A 263 -0.20 -5.62 -12.50
CA GLY A 263 -0.54 -5.91 -13.88
C GLY A 263 -0.67 -4.64 -14.72
N GLU A 264 -0.40 -4.73 -16.01
CA GLU A 264 -0.32 -3.56 -16.89
C GLU A 264 -1.63 -2.76 -16.95
N SER A 265 -2.77 -3.43 -17.01
CA SER A 265 -4.10 -2.77 -17.10
C SER A 265 -4.43 -1.95 -15.88
N GLU A 266 -4.29 -2.52 -14.68
CA GLU A 266 -4.57 -1.84 -13.41
C GLU A 266 -3.57 -0.73 -13.13
N ALA A 267 -2.28 -0.97 -13.39
CA ALA A 267 -1.24 0.04 -13.25
C ALA A 267 -1.49 1.26 -14.14
N ARG A 268 -1.92 1.06 -15.40
CA ARG A 268 -2.32 2.16 -16.30
C ARG A 268 -3.53 2.92 -15.77
N SER A 269 -4.53 2.21 -15.21
CA SER A 269 -5.69 2.83 -14.57
C SER A 269 -5.28 3.70 -13.39
N ILE A 270 -4.42 3.18 -12.51
CA ILE A 270 -3.88 3.94 -11.37
C ILE A 270 -3.13 5.20 -11.86
N LEU A 271 -2.22 5.05 -12.82
CA LEU A 271 -1.43 6.17 -13.33
C LEU A 271 -2.26 7.25 -14.00
N SER A 272 -3.32 6.87 -14.70
CA SER A 272 -4.20 7.83 -15.39
C SER A 272 -4.98 8.74 -14.42
N GLY A 273 -5.12 8.36 -13.17
CA GLY A 273 -5.77 9.17 -12.14
C GLY A 273 -4.89 10.29 -11.56
N PHE A 274 -3.59 10.32 -11.90
CA PHE A 274 -2.68 11.39 -11.46
C PHE A 274 -2.64 12.54 -12.47
N SER A 275 -3.10 13.71 -12.06
CA SER A 275 -3.11 14.92 -12.90
C SER A 275 -1.82 15.75 -12.79
N THR A 276 -0.98 15.47 -11.81
CA THR A 276 0.30 16.14 -11.60
C THR A 276 1.43 15.13 -11.70
N ASN A 277 2.40 15.40 -12.58
CA ASN A 277 3.53 14.52 -12.81
C ASN A 277 4.83 15.27 -12.61
N ILE A 278 5.73 14.75 -11.77
CA ILE A 278 7.05 15.31 -11.50
C ILE A 278 8.08 14.27 -11.96
N ILE A 279 8.72 14.53 -13.08
CA ILE A 279 9.60 13.58 -13.77
C ILE A 279 11.05 14.02 -13.61
N PHE A 280 11.80 13.32 -12.79
CA PHE A 280 13.24 13.45 -12.69
C PHE A 280 13.94 12.70 -13.83
N ARG A 281 15.28 12.75 -13.87
CA ARG A 281 16.06 12.01 -14.87
C ARG A 281 15.77 10.51 -14.76
N LEU A 282 15.40 9.90 -15.88
CA LEU A 282 15.12 8.47 -16.00
C LEU A 282 16.18 7.79 -16.86
N ASN A 283 16.70 6.67 -16.37
CA ASN A 283 17.67 5.84 -17.10
C ASN A 283 17.00 4.67 -17.84
N ASP A 284 15.82 4.26 -17.39
CA ASP A 284 15.06 3.15 -17.91
C ASP A 284 14.25 3.56 -19.16
N GLY A 285 14.33 2.75 -20.21
CA GLY A 285 13.70 3.03 -21.50
C GLY A 285 12.18 3.02 -21.46
N LYS A 286 11.59 2.06 -20.75
CA LYS A 286 10.13 1.93 -20.66
C LYS A 286 9.47 3.11 -19.91
N SER A 287 10.11 3.57 -18.86
CA SER A 287 9.65 4.77 -18.15
C SER A 287 9.75 6.02 -19.03
N ARG A 288 10.80 6.14 -19.86
CA ARG A 288 10.91 7.26 -20.81
C ARG A 288 9.83 7.19 -21.91
N GLU A 289 9.57 6.01 -22.48
CA GLU A 289 8.48 5.79 -23.43
C GLU A 289 7.12 6.18 -22.82
N TYR A 290 6.88 5.80 -21.56
CA TYR A 290 5.68 6.18 -20.85
C TYR A 290 5.56 7.71 -20.72
N VAL A 291 6.63 8.41 -20.32
CA VAL A 291 6.63 9.87 -20.19
C VAL A 291 6.38 10.54 -21.54
N GLN A 292 6.99 10.06 -22.63
CA GLN A 292 6.71 10.57 -23.97
C GLN A 292 5.24 10.40 -24.36
N SER A 293 4.64 9.24 -24.04
CA SER A 293 3.21 8.99 -24.31
C SER A 293 2.29 9.86 -23.46
N LEU A 294 2.68 10.19 -22.24
CA LEU A 294 1.92 11.03 -21.31
C LEU A 294 1.69 12.45 -21.84
N PHE A 295 2.72 13.03 -22.46
CA PHE A 295 2.65 14.39 -23.01
C PHE A 295 2.23 14.42 -24.49
N GLY A 296 2.24 13.28 -25.16
CA GLY A 296 1.81 13.15 -26.54
C GLY A 296 2.77 13.74 -27.56
N LYS A 297 2.22 14.00 -28.76
CA LYS A 297 3.00 14.46 -29.91
C LYS A 297 2.57 15.86 -30.33
N ASN A 298 3.51 16.61 -30.90
CA ASN A 298 3.29 17.86 -31.61
C ASN A 298 3.93 17.80 -33.00
N ARG A 299 3.76 18.86 -33.77
CA ARG A 299 4.46 19.03 -35.06
C ARG A 299 5.61 19.99 -34.87
N LYS A 300 6.82 19.56 -35.25
CA LYS A 300 8.00 20.41 -35.32
C LYS A 300 8.30 20.78 -36.74
N LYS A 301 8.73 22.03 -36.94
CA LYS A 301 9.17 22.57 -38.20
C LYS A 301 10.68 22.73 -38.13
N ASP A 302 11.39 21.93 -38.87
CA ASP A 302 12.84 22.07 -39.03
C ASP A 302 13.15 22.91 -40.26
N THR A 303 14.00 23.90 -40.07
CA THR A 303 14.45 24.76 -41.18
C THR A 303 15.88 24.38 -41.51
N LEU A 304 16.06 23.74 -42.62
CA LEU A 304 17.38 23.34 -43.13
C LEU A 304 17.87 24.40 -44.11
N SER A 305 19.00 25.05 -43.79
CA SER A 305 19.68 25.93 -44.72
C SER A 305 20.73 25.14 -45.48
N SER A 306 20.60 25.08 -46.82
CA SER A 306 21.64 24.50 -47.67
C SER A 306 22.82 25.47 -47.81
N GLY A 307 24.03 25.02 -47.52
CA GLY A 307 25.27 25.78 -47.80
C GLY A 307 25.59 26.01 -49.27
N ILE A 308 24.75 25.50 -50.17
CA ILE A 308 24.88 25.69 -51.62
C ILE A 308 23.89 26.77 -52.06
N ALA A 309 24.38 27.87 -52.53
CA ALA A 309 23.66 29.11 -52.86
C ALA A 309 22.43 28.98 -53.79
N SER A 310 22.15 27.81 -54.33
CA SER A 310 21.05 27.56 -55.26
C SER A 310 19.85 26.78 -54.72
N ARG A 311 19.86 26.34 -53.45
CA ARG A 311 18.80 25.45 -52.91
C ARG A 311 17.89 26.04 -51.87
N GLY A 312 17.97 27.28 -51.53
CA GLY A 312 17.01 27.95 -50.64
C GLY A 312 16.87 27.29 -49.26
N ILE A 313 15.89 27.77 -48.48
CA ILE A 313 15.47 27.23 -47.20
C ILE A 313 14.50 26.08 -47.46
N ILE A 314 14.81 24.90 -46.97
CA ILE A 314 13.91 23.75 -46.98
C ILE A 314 13.26 23.67 -45.58
N GLU A 315 11.95 23.75 -45.58
CA GLU A 315 11.15 23.58 -44.35
C GLU A 315 10.59 22.15 -44.37
N GLU A 316 10.88 21.40 -43.36
CA GLU A 316 10.35 20.06 -43.15
C GLU A 316 9.49 20.05 -41.87
N ILE A 317 8.26 19.57 -42.02
CA ILE A 317 7.32 19.43 -40.86
C ILE A 317 7.21 17.93 -40.59
N HIS A 318 7.55 17.53 -39.36
CA HIS A 318 7.44 16.15 -38.92
C HIS A 318 6.77 16.06 -37.53
N ASP A 319 6.20 14.89 -37.25
CA ASP A 319 5.68 14.60 -35.94
C ASP A 319 6.82 14.40 -34.96
N ALA A 320 6.73 15.03 -33.81
CA ALA A 320 7.72 14.93 -32.74
C ALA A 320 7.03 14.78 -31.38
N ASN A 321 7.67 14.21 -30.39
CA ASN A 321 7.10 14.18 -29.04
C ASN A 321 7.16 15.59 -28.41
N VAL A 322 6.19 15.92 -27.59
CA VAL A 322 6.25 17.16 -26.78
C VAL A 322 7.47 17.14 -25.88
N ILE A 323 7.73 15.99 -25.24
CA ILE A 323 8.92 15.70 -24.46
C ILE A 323 9.70 14.60 -25.19
N GLU A 324 10.88 14.92 -25.69
CA GLU A 324 11.76 13.97 -26.35
C GLU A 324 12.62 13.18 -25.34
N ASP A 325 13.11 12.01 -25.71
CA ASP A 325 13.96 11.14 -24.89
C ASP A 325 15.16 11.91 -24.29
N TRP A 326 15.82 12.73 -25.11
CA TRP A 326 16.95 13.52 -24.68
C TRP A 326 16.59 14.65 -23.67
N ASN A 327 15.35 15.13 -23.64
CA ASN A 327 14.90 16.08 -22.62
C ASN A 327 14.93 15.45 -21.23
N ILE A 328 14.56 14.16 -21.13
CA ILE A 328 14.50 13.42 -19.87
C ILE A 328 15.90 13.02 -19.41
N THR A 329 16.73 12.51 -20.35
CA THR A 329 18.06 11.97 -20.02
C THR A 329 19.07 13.07 -19.64
N ARG A 330 18.92 14.31 -20.15
CA ARG A 330 19.82 15.42 -19.87
C ARG A 330 19.52 16.17 -18.56
N LEU A 331 18.39 15.87 -17.89
CA LEU A 331 18.05 16.54 -16.63
C LEU A 331 19.18 16.39 -15.60
N LYS A 332 19.54 17.49 -14.98
CA LYS A 332 20.55 17.54 -13.92
C LYS A 332 19.92 17.16 -12.58
N ARG A 333 20.77 16.93 -11.59
CA ARG A 333 20.33 16.66 -10.23
C ARG A 333 19.49 17.84 -9.70
N GLY A 334 18.29 17.53 -9.21
CA GLY A 334 17.30 18.51 -8.72
C GLY A 334 16.43 19.12 -9.84
N GLU A 335 16.73 18.89 -11.12
CA GLU A 335 15.85 19.30 -12.21
C GLU A 335 14.78 18.22 -12.48
N ALA A 336 13.56 18.68 -12.74
CA ALA A 336 12.45 17.82 -13.13
C ALA A 336 11.60 18.50 -14.21
N ILE A 337 10.98 17.66 -15.05
CA ILE A 337 9.89 18.09 -15.92
C ILE A 337 8.61 18.01 -15.10
N ILE A 338 7.88 19.12 -15.05
CA ILE A 338 6.60 19.21 -14.35
C ILE A 338 5.47 19.19 -15.38
N GLY A 339 4.57 18.22 -15.26
CA GLY A 339 3.32 18.14 -15.98
C GLY A 339 2.16 18.49 -15.06
N LEU A 340 1.40 19.50 -15.40
CA LEU A 340 0.18 19.91 -14.70
C LEU A 340 -1.01 19.84 -15.67
N ASP A 341 -2.17 19.48 -15.13
CA ASP A 341 -3.39 19.48 -15.92
C ASP A 341 -3.69 20.88 -16.46
N GLY A 342 -3.92 20.97 -17.78
CA GLY A 342 -4.23 22.23 -18.47
C GLY A 342 -3.03 23.17 -18.69
N ALA A 343 -1.80 22.75 -18.44
CA ALA A 343 -0.59 23.54 -18.67
C ALA A 343 0.42 22.80 -19.56
N GLU A 344 1.23 23.57 -20.31
CA GLU A 344 2.36 22.99 -21.02
C GLU A 344 3.42 22.49 -20.01
N PRO A 345 4.08 21.33 -20.29
CA PRO A 345 5.14 20.85 -19.42
C PRO A 345 6.33 21.80 -19.41
N PHE A 346 6.92 22.00 -18.25
CA PHE A 346 8.09 22.88 -18.05
C PHE A 346 9.15 22.24 -17.18
N VAL A 347 10.38 22.68 -17.30
CA VAL A 347 11.49 22.25 -16.44
C VAL A 347 11.54 23.13 -15.20
N PHE A 348 11.56 22.50 -14.02
CA PHE A 348 11.70 23.14 -12.74
C PHE A 348 12.94 22.61 -12.02
N LYS A 349 13.62 23.47 -11.28
CA LYS A 349 14.76 23.11 -10.45
C LYS A 349 14.39 23.23 -8.98
N PHE A 350 14.41 22.11 -8.28
CA PHE A 350 14.20 22.06 -6.85
C PHE A 350 15.49 22.42 -6.12
N ASP A 351 15.37 23.22 -5.09
CA ASP A 351 16.47 23.48 -4.17
C ASP A 351 16.73 22.24 -3.31
N LYS A 352 17.97 22.11 -2.85
CA LYS A 352 18.32 21.05 -1.92
C LYS A 352 17.76 21.39 -0.55
N PHE A 353 16.88 20.54 -0.05
CA PHE A 353 16.29 20.67 1.29
C PHE A 353 17.25 20.15 2.36
#